data_e9436b58b1f142ac23af1c802b57122e
#
_entry.id   e9436b58b1f142ac23af1c802b57122e
#
_cell.length_a   1.000
_cell.length_b   1.000
_cell.length_c   1.000
_cell.angle_alpha   90.00
_cell.angle_beta   90.00
_cell.angle_gamma   90.00
#
_symmetry.space_group_name_H-M   'P 1'
#
loop_
_entity.id
_entity.type
_entity.pdbx_description
1 polymer ?
#
loop_
_entity_poly.entity_id
_entity_poly.type
_entity_poly.pdbx_seq_one_letter_code
_entity_poly.pdbx_strand_id
1 'polypeptide(L)'
;WDNKSNNYLEVHTNKMSMLEELGVLAALCMLNEHACNKTLQVFVDNNGAVFAYAKGYSRKCRLLNTIISAIKIVSHSLGINVVVTDIMRRSDEGSRVTDDLSKANKSTLSGFMGTSNRVLLIPQTIWDWMKHPTMDDYSLGHRIIAEINSCGGTRAVAPYTPKFIG
;
A
#
# COMPACT_ATOMS: atom_id res chain seq x y z
N TRP A 1 3.02 -3.34 -12.40
CA TRP A 1 4.38 -2.91 -12.01
C TRP A 1 5.17 -2.71 -13.28
N ASP A 2 5.67 -1.50 -13.48
CA ASP A 2 6.61 -1.21 -14.56
C ASP A 2 8.00 -1.77 -14.18
N ASN A 3 8.63 -2.54 -15.06
CA ASN A 3 9.96 -3.10 -14.86
C ASN A 3 11.03 -2.04 -14.49
N LYS A 4 10.80 -0.78 -14.85
CA LYS A 4 11.69 0.34 -14.51
C LYS A 4 11.63 0.74 -13.04
N SER A 5 10.45 0.62 -12.40
CA SER A 5 10.29 0.92 -10.97
C SER A 5 10.96 -0.11 -10.07
N ASN A 6 11.14 -1.33 -10.56
CA ASN A 6 11.81 -2.39 -9.83
C ASN A 6 13.32 -2.16 -9.66
N ASN A 7 13.97 -1.50 -10.60
CA ASN A 7 15.44 -1.38 -10.61
C ASN A 7 15.98 -0.61 -9.39
N TYR A 8 15.24 0.36 -8.86
CA TYR A 8 15.68 1.14 -7.69
C TYR A 8 15.52 0.38 -6.39
N LEU A 9 14.51 -0.47 -6.29
CA LEU A 9 14.24 -1.28 -5.11
C LEU A 9 15.04 -2.59 -5.11
N GLU A 10 15.47 -3.08 -6.27
CA GLU A 10 16.24 -4.33 -6.41
C GLU A 10 17.60 -4.30 -5.74
N VAL A 11 18.18 -3.12 -5.57
CA VAL A 11 19.46 -2.93 -4.93
C VAL A 11 19.40 -3.09 -3.40
N HIS A 12 18.19 -3.12 -2.82
CA HIS A 12 18.03 -3.14 -1.36
C HIS A 12 17.70 -4.54 -0.83
N THR A 13 18.48 -4.99 0.17
CA THR A 13 18.29 -6.29 0.84
C THR A 13 16.95 -6.44 1.57
N ASN A 14 16.25 -5.33 1.84
CA ASN A 14 14.93 -5.31 2.50
C ASN A 14 13.78 -4.98 1.53
N LYS A 15 13.95 -5.27 0.26
CA LYS A 15 12.96 -4.98 -0.80
C LYS A 15 11.55 -5.47 -0.45
N MET A 16 11.43 -6.72 0.02
CA MET A 16 10.10 -7.27 0.33
C MET A 16 9.42 -6.52 1.47
N SER A 17 10.15 -6.19 2.54
CA SER A 17 9.59 -5.38 3.63
C SER A 17 9.16 -3.99 3.18
N MET A 18 9.90 -3.37 2.25
CA MET A 18 9.51 -2.07 1.67
C MET A 18 8.25 -2.18 0.82
N LEU A 19 8.12 -3.22 0.02
CA LEU A 19 6.94 -3.44 -0.83
C LEU A 19 5.68 -3.71 0.01
N GLU A 20 5.82 -4.49 1.09
CA GLU A 20 4.72 -4.73 2.03
C GLU A 20 4.26 -3.43 2.72
N GLU A 21 5.19 -2.63 3.21
CA GLU A 21 4.84 -1.34 3.85
C GLU A 21 4.30 -0.32 2.84
N LEU A 22 4.76 -0.33 1.60
CA LEU A 22 4.15 0.47 0.53
C LEU A 22 2.72 0.01 0.23
N GLY A 23 2.46 -1.30 0.31
CA GLY A 23 1.11 -1.87 0.23
C GLY A 23 0.21 -1.37 1.34
N VAL A 24 0.71 -1.31 2.59
CA VAL A 24 -0.01 -0.73 3.74
C VAL A 24 -0.32 0.75 3.50
N LEU A 25 0.66 1.52 3.04
CA LEU A 25 0.49 2.95 2.73
C LEU A 25 -0.54 3.16 1.61
N ALA A 26 -0.48 2.37 0.56
CA ALA A 26 -1.43 2.42 -0.54
C ALA A 26 -2.85 2.08 -0.06
N ALA A 27 -3.02 1.01 0.72
CA ALA A 27 -4.32 0.62 1.28
C ALA A 27 -4.90 1.72 2.16
N LEU A 28 -4.09 2.33 3.03
CA LEU A 28 -4.48 3.45 3.87
C LEU A 28 -5.02 4.64 3.03
N CYS A 29 -4.30 4.98 1.95
CA CYS A 29 -4.71 6.07 1.07
C CYS A 29 -5.99 5.76 0.28
N MET A 30 -6.12 4.53 -0.22
CA MET A 30 -7.28 4.10 -1.00
C MET A 30 -8.56 3.97 -0.17
N LEU A 31 -8.42 3.57 1.09
CA LEU A 31 -9.54 3.32 2.00
C LEU A 31 -9.84 4.50 2.94
N ASN A 32 -9.19 5.65 2.75
CA ASN A 32 -9.26 6.78 3.68
C ASN A 32 -10.69 7.19 4.04
N GLU A 33 -11.58 7.27 3.06
CA GLU A 33 -12.99 7.67 3.28
C GLU A 33 -13.78 6.64 4.11
N HIS A 34 -13.46 5.36 3.95
CA HIS A 34 -14.13 4.27 4.67
C HIS A 34 -13.55 4.03 6.07
N ALA A 35 -12.27 4.33 6.25
CA ALA A 35 -11.52 4.06 7.47
C ALA A 35 -11.39 5.27 8.41
N CYS A 36 -11.85 6.45 8.01
CA CYS A 36 -11.78 7.68 8.81
C CYS A 36 -12.39 7.45 10.20
N ASN A 37 -11.63 7.81 11.25
CA ASN A 37 -11.97 7.60 12.68
C ASN A 37 -12.20 6.13 13.07
N LYS A 38 -11.59 5.20 12.32
CA LYS A 38 -11.68 3.75 12.60
C LYS A 38 -10.28 3.13 12.68
N THR A 39 -10.25 1.87 13.02
CA THR A 39 -9.03 1.05 12.94
C THR A 39 -9.02 0.32 11.61
N LEU A 40 -7.94 0.51 10.85
CA LEU A 40 -7.62 -0.25 9.64
C LEU A 40 -6.62 -1.33 10.02
N GLN A 41 -7.07 -2.58 10.01
CA GLN A 41 -6.19 -3.72 10.19
C GLN A 41 -5.70 -4.23 8.84
N VAL A 42 -4.39 -4.29 8.67
CA VAL A 42 -3.74 -4.76 7.45
C VAL A 42 -2.93 -6.01 7.77
N PHE A 43 -3.18 -7.05 7.01
CA PHE A 43 -2.47 -8.31 7.15
C PHE A 43 -1.35 -8.39 6.12
N VAL A 44 -0.12 -8.65 6.57
CA VAL A 44 1.06 -8.80 5.71
C VAL A 44 1.74 -10.14 6.00
N ASP A 45 2.39 -10.71 4.99
CA ASP A 45 3.06 -12.02 5.13
C ASP A 45 4.58 -11.91 5.38
N ASN A 46 5.05 -10.71 5.70
CA ASN A 46 6.46 -10.41 5.96
C ASN A 46 6.69 -9.99 7.41
N ASN A 47 7.21 -10.88 8.23
CA ASN A 47 7.52 -10.59 9.63
C ASN A 47 8.46 -9.39 9.81
N GLY A 48 9.38 -9.17 8.87
CA GLY A 48 10.28 -8.02 8.90
C GLY A 48 9.53 -6.69 8.81
N ALA A 49 8.50 -6.62 7.96
CA ALA A 49 7.61 -5.46 7.86
C ALA A 49 6.82 -5.27 9.16
N VAL A 50 6.16 -6.31 9.67
CA VAL A 50 5.39 -6.24 10.92
C VAL A 50 6.23 -5.73 12.08
N PHE A 51 7.44 -6.28 12.26
CA PHE A 51 8.34 -5.84 13.34
C PHE A 51 8.85 -4.42 13.16
N ALA A 52 9.20 -4.02 11.93
CA ALA A 52 9.65 -2.67 11.66
C ALA A 52 8.54 -1.65 11.93
N TYR A 53 7.32 -1.94 11.49
CA TYR A 53 6.16 -1.10 11.76
C TYR A 53 5.85 -0.99 13.26
N ALA A 54 5.82 -2.12 13.99
CA ALA A 54 5.57 -2.15 15.42
C ALA A 54 6.61 -1.36 16.22
N LYS A 55 7.89 -1.44 15.83
CA LYS A 55 8.96 -0.64 16.43
C LYS A 55 8.93 0.83 16.01
N GLY A 56 8.32 1.11 14.88
CA GLY A 56 8.28 2.43 14.26
C GLY A 56 9.53 2.79 13.45
N TYR A 57 10.48 1.89 13.31
CA TYR A 57 11.69 2.08 12.51
C TYR A 57 12.40 0.77 12.18
N SER A 58 13.23 0.81 11.14
CA SER A 58 14.20 -0.23 10.80
C SER A 58 15.61 0.29 10.99
N ARG A 59 16.47 -0.48 11.67
CA ARG A 59 17.90 -0.14 11.79
C ARG A 59 18.68 -0.38 10.50
N LYS A 60 18.17 -1.26 9.64
CA LYS A 60 18.89 -1.75 8.45
C LYS A 60 18.50 -1.03 7.17
N CYS A 61 17.34 -0.38 7.13
CA CYS A 61 16.82 0.21 5.91
C CYS A 61 16.20 1.60 6.17
N ARG A 62 16.90 2.65 5.76
CA ARG A 62 16.41 4.04 5.91
C ARG A 62 15.21 4.34 5.03
N LEU A 63 15.15 3.76 3.82
CA LEU A 63 13.98 3.91 2.95
C LEU A 63 12.71 3.33 3.58
N LEU A 64 12.83 2.21 4.31
CA LEU A 64 11.71 1.65 5.06
C LEU A 64 11.22 2.61 6.16
N ASN A 65 12.14 3.34 6.80
CA ASN A 65 11.77 4.36 7.79
C ASN A 65 10.96 5.50 7.17
N THR A 66 11.31 5.92 5.95
CA THR A 66 10.53 6.91 5.21
C THR A 66 9.10 6.44 4.96
N ILE A 67 8.92 5.18 4.57
CA ILE A 67 7.59 4.60 4.34
C ILE A 67 6.79 4.52 5.65
N ILE A 68 7.41 4.01 6.73
CA ILE A 68 6.77 3.90 8.05
C ILE A 68 6.36 5.29 8.56
N SER A 69 7.21 6.28 8.40
CA SER A 69 6.90 7.68 8.77
C SER A 69 5.74 8.23 7.95
N ALA A 70 5.70 7.93 6.65
CA ALA A 70 4.58 8.32 5.79
C ALA A 70 3.27 7.68 6.23
N ILE A 71 3.26 6.38 6.57
CA ILE A 71 2.06 5.71 7.10
C ILE A 71 1.58 6.41 8.38
N LYS A 72 2.48 6.75 9.29
CA LYS A 72 2.13 7.42 10.56
C LYS A 72 1.58 8.83 10.33
N ILE A 73 2.20 9.61 9.45
CA ILE A 73 1.75 10.97 9.12
C ILE A 73 0.37 10.91 8.48
N VAL A 74 0.18 10.06 7.48
CA VAL A 74 -1.09 9.94 6.75
C VAL A 74 -2.19 9.42 7.68
N SER A 75 -1.92 8.37 8.44
CA SER A 75 -2.90 7.80 9.38
C SER A 75 -3.33 8.81 10.45
N HIS A 76 -2.39 9.54 11.02
CA HIS A 76 -2.68 10.57 12.00
C HIS A 76 -3.53 11.70 11.40
N SER A 77 -3.15 12.19 10.23
CA SER A 77 -3.88 13.26 9.54
C SER A 77 -5.30 12.88 9.14
N LEU A 78 -5.53 11.60 8.86
CA LEU A 78 -6.86 11.07 8.50
C LEU A 78 -7.67 10.55 9.70
N GLY A 79 -7.12 10.58 10.91
CA GLY A 79 -7.76 10.02 12.09
C GLY A 79 -7.93 8.49 12.03
N ILE A 80 -7.03 7.79 11.34
CA ILE A 80 -7.09 6.34 11.15
C ILE A 80 -6.07 5.67 12.07
N ASN A 81 -6.50 4.69 12.85
CA ASN A 81 -5.58 3.83 13.59
C ASN A 81 -5.18 2.64 12.71
N VAL A 82 -3.89 2.54 12.34
CA VAL A 82 -3.38 1.45 11.50
C VAL A 82 -2.73 0.38 12.37
N VAL A 83 -3.17 -0.85 12.20
CA VAL A 83 -2.61 -2.04 12.83
C VAL A 83 -2.10 -2.98 11.76
N VAL A 84 -0.81 -3.27 11.78
CA VAL A 84 -0.18 -4.21 10.85
C VAL A 84 0.02 -5.54 11.58
N THR A 85 -0.51 -6.59 11.01
CA THR A 85 -0.56 -7.93 11.63
C THR A 85 0.05 -8.96 10.68
N ASP A 86 0.79 -9.91 11.24
CA ASP A 86 1.27 -11.06 10.48
C ASP A 86 0.11 -11.98 10.07
N ILE A 87 0.19 -12.49 8.85
CA ILE A 87 -0.77 -13.46 8.34
C ILE A 87 -0.14 -14.86 8.33
N MET A 88 -0.79 -15.82 8.95
CA MET A 88 -0.38 -17.22 8.83
C MET A 88 -0.77 -17.75 7.46
N ARG A 89 0.21 -17.92 6.59
CA ARG A 89 0.09 -18.29 5.15
C ARG A 89 -0.81 -19.47 4.81
N ARG A 90 -1.26 -20.28 5.78
CA ARG A 90 -1.89 -21.57 5.50
C ARG A 90 -3.36 -21.70 5.87
N SER A 91 -3.96 -20.75 6.54
CA SER A 91 -5.29 -20.93 7.13
C SER A 91 -6.34 -19.90 6.70
N ASP A 92 -5.98 -18.89 5.92
CA ASP A 92 -6.88 -17.80 5.60
C ASP A 92 -7.17 -17.72 4.09
N GLU A 93 -8.46 -17.73 3.76
CA GLU A 93 -8.95 -17.57 2.39
C GLU A 93 -8.50 -16.25 1.75
N GLY A 94 -8.44 -15.17 2.55
CA GLY A 94 -7.96 -13.86 2.11
C GLY A 94 -6.50 -13.90 1.63
N SER A 95 -5.64 -14.64 2.32
CA SER A 95 -4.24 -14.81 1.93
C SER A 95 -4.11 -15.54 0.58
N ARG A 96 -4.91 -16.56 0.35
CA ARG A 96 -4.93 -17.29 -0.92
C ARG A 96 -5.39 -16.40 -2.07
N VAL A 97 -6.46 -15.64 -1.85
CA VAL A 97 -6.99 -14.71 -2.86
C VAL A 97 -5.96 -13.64 -3.22
N THR A 98 -5.27 -13.07 -2.23
CA THR A 98 -4.24 -12.06 -2.45
C THR A 98 -3.04 -12.62 -3.23
N ASP A 99 -2.61 -13.86 -2.91
CA ASP A 99 -1.54 -14.54 -3.63
C ASP A 99 -1.93 -14.83 -5.08
N ASP A 100 -3.15 -15.30 -5.32
CA ASP A 100 -3.69 -15.51 -6.66
C ASP A 100 -3.78 -14.22 -7.48
N LEU A 101 -4.21 -13.11 -6.86
CA LEU A 101 -4.26 -11.80 -7.49
C LEU A 101 -2.86 -11.29 -7.84
N SER A 102 -1.87 -11.50 -6.96
CA SER A 102 -0.48 -11.11 -7.21
C SER A 102 0.14 -11.87 -8.38
N LYS A 103 -0.30 -13.10 -8.61
CA LYS A 103 0.09 -13.95 -9.75
C LYS A 103 -0.76 -13.75 -11.00
N ALA A 104 -1.66 -12.76 -10.97
CA ALA A 104 -2.61 -12.46 -12.05
C ALA A 104 -3.44 -13.70 -12.47
N ASN A 105 -3.89 -14.50 -11.51
CA ASN A 105 -4.77 -15.64 -11.76
C ASN A 105 -6.10 -15.15 -12.36
N LYS A 106 -6.33 -15.46 -13.64
CA LYS A 106 -7.47 -14.95 -14.41
C LYS A 106 -8.82 -15.36 -13.80
N SER A 107 -8.92 -16.56 -13.24
CA SER A 107 -10.16 -17.05 -12.63
C SER A 107 -10.51 -16.26 -11.38
N THR A 108 -9.55 -16.03 -10.51
CA THR A 108 -9.73 -15.25 -9.28
C THR A 108 -10.02 -13.79 -9.61
N LEU A 109 -9.31 -13.19 -10.58
CA LEU A 109 -9.57 -11.83 -11.05
C LEU A 109 -10.99 -11.67 -11.57
N SER A 110 -11.48 -12.57 -12.41
CA SER A 110 -12.84 -12.47 -12.98
C SER A 110 -13.92 -12.57 -11.90
N GLY A 111 -13.75 -13.41 -10.89
CA GLY A 111 -14.65 -13.54 -9.76
C GLY A 111 -14.70 -12.25 -8.90
N PHE A 112 -13.53 -11.65 -8.65
CA PHE A 112 -13.43 -10.41 -7.89
C PHE A 112 -14.01 -9.21 -8.64
N MET A 113 -13.73 -9.10 -9.93
CA MET A 113 -14.18 -7.98 -10.77
C MET A 113 -15.66 -7.99 -11.08
N GLY A 114 -16.30 -9.15 -11.01
CA GLY A 114 -17.76 -9.27 -11.14
C GLY A 114 -18.54 -8.67 -9.97
N THR A 115 -17.88 -8.43 -8.82
CA THR A 115 -18.52 -7.94 -7.60
C THR A 115 -18.32 -6.46 -7.33
N SER A 116 -17.35 -5.79 -7.99
CA SER A 116 -17.06 -4.37 -7.79
C SER A 116 -16.72 -3.66 -9.09
N ASN A 117 -17.48 -2.62 -9.40
CA ASN A 117 -17.25 -1.74 -10.55
C ASN A 117 -16.34 -0.55 -10.22
N ARG A 118 -15.63 -0.58 -9.07
CA ARG A 118 -14.84 0.55 -8.60
C ARG A 118 -13.37 0.19 -8.54
N VAL A 119 -12.53 1.01 -9.16
CA VAL A 119 -11.08 0.95 -9.02
C VAL A 119 -10.63 2.08 -8.11
N LEU A 120 -9.96 1.73 -7.04
CA LEU A 120 -9.31 2.70 -6.16
C LEU A 120 -7.92 3.00 -6.70
N LEU A 121 -7.62 4.28 -6.88
CA LEU A 121 -6.33 4.71 -7.42
C LEU A 121 -5.32 4.95 -6.30
N ILE A 122 -4.13 4.40 -6.47
CA ILE A 122 -2.99 4.72 -5.60
C ILE A 122 -2.54 6.16 -5.90
N PRO A 123 -2.23 6.99 -4.86
CA PRO A 123 -1.71 8.33 -5.05
C PRO A 123 -0.51 8.38 -6.00
N GLN A 124 -0.49 9.35 -6.91
CA GLN A 124 0.62 9.55 -7.84
C GLN A 124 1.93 9.78 -7.09
N THR A 125 1.88 10.46 -5.96
CA THR A 125 3.05 10.69 -5.08
C THR A 125 3.74 9.39 -4.70
N ILE A 126 3.01 8.30 -4.43
CA ILE A 126 3.61 6.98 -4.09
C ILE A 126 4.35 6.43 -5.31
N TRP A 127 3.75 6.48 -6.50
CA TRP A 127 4.39 6.03 -7.73
C TRP A 127 5.66 6.81 -8.06
N ASP A 128 5.63 8.12 -7.89
CA ASP A 128 6.78 9.00 -8.15
C ASP A 128 7.91 8.73 -7.16
N TRP A 129 7.58 8.54 -5.88
CA TRP A 129 8.57 8.16 -4.88
C TRP A 129 9.20 6.79 -5.16
N MET A 130 8.42 5.82 -5.62
CA MET A 130 8.95 4.50 -5.98
C MET A 130 9.97 4.55 -7.13
N LYS A 131 9.79 5.49 -8.06
CA LYS A 131 10.74 5.70 -9.17
C LYS A 131 12.06 6.33 -8.70
N HIS A 132 11.98 7.24 -7.74
CA HIS A 132 13.11 7.99 -7.19
C HIS A 132 13.01 8.07 -5.68
N PRO A 133 13.29 6.95 -4.95
CA PRO A 133 13.15 6.91 -3.51
C PRO A 133 14.13 7.87 -2.84
N THR A 134 13.63 8.66 -1.88
CA THR A 134 14.43 9.56 -1.06
C THR A 134 14.32 9.18 0.41
N MET A 135 15.37 9.45 1.17
CA MET A 135 15.45 9.16 2.62
C MET A 135 14.98 10.35 3.47
N ASP A 136 14.02 11.11 2.98
CA ASP A 136 13.39 12.18 3.72
C ASP A 136 12.18 11.65 4.48
N ASP A 137 12.34 11.47 5.78
CA ASP A 137 11.37 10.77 6.65
C ASP A 137 9.99 11.45 6.72
N TYR A 138 9.89 12.75 6.39
CA TYR A 138 8.63 13.49 6.55
C TYR A 138 7.98 13.93 5.24
N SER A 139 8.75 14.14 4.21
CA SER A 139 8.29 14.72 2.94
C SER A 139 7.25 13.85 2.23
N LEU A 140 7.46 12.54 2.20
CA LEU A 140 6.55 11.61 1.52
C LEU A 140 5.13 11.68 2.08
N GLY A 141 4.98 11.57 3.40
CA GLY A 141 3.68 11.63 4.07
C GLY A 141 2.96 12.96 3.84
N HIS A 142 3.66 14.06 3.97
CA HIS A 142 3.08 15.40 3.74
C HIS A 142 2.65 15.63 2.29
N ARG A 143 3.43 15.16 1.31
CA ARG A 143 3.04 15.23 -0.10
C ARG A 143 1.82 14.40 -0.42
N ILE A 144 1.67 13.23 0.20
CA ILE A 144 0.49 12.39 0.05
C ILE A 144 -0.74 13.10 0.63
N ILE A 145 -0.64 13.69 1.80
CA ILE A 145 -1.75 14.44 2.41
C ILE A 145 -2.14 15.63 1.52
N ALA A 146 -1.18 16.36 0.97
CA ALA A 146 -1.44 17.47 0.05
C ALA A 146 -2.18 16.97 -1.21
N GLU A 147 -1.79 15.82 -1.76
CA GLU A 147 -2.48 15.22 -2.91
C GLU A 147 -3.91 14.81 -2.57
N ILE A 148 -4.14 14.15 -1.42
CA ILE A 148 -5.47 13.77 -0.95
C ILE A 148 -6.35 15.00 -0.79
N ASN A 149 -5.84 16.05 -0.17
CA ASN A 149 -6.59 17.30 0.05
C ASN A 149 -6.90 18.03 -1.25
N SER A 150 -6.01 18.01 -2.23
CA SER A 150 -6.23 18.64 -3.55
C SER A 150 -7.34 17.96 -4.37
N CYS A 151 -7.61 16.67 -4.09
CA CYS A 151 -8.68 15.91 -4.74
C CYS A 151 -10.07 16.16 -4.10
N GLY A 152 -10.20 17.09 -3.14
CA GLY A 152 -11.48 17.45 -2.52
C GLY A 152 -12.15 16.35 -1.69
N GLY A 153 -11.38 15.40 -1.15
CA GLY A 153 -11.88 14.29 -0.32
C GLY A 153 -12.68 13.22 -1.08
N THR A 154 -13.15 13.51 -2.28
CA THR A 154 -13.80 12.55 -3.17
C THR A 154 -12.88 12.25 -4.33
N ARG A 155 -12.07 11.22 -4.22
CA ARG A 155 -11.47 10.65 -5.43
C ARG A 155 -12.58 10.12 -6.29
N ALA A 156 -12.67 10.67 -7.50
CA ALA A 156 -13.54 10.11 -8.52
C ALA A 156 -13.17 8.64 -8.69
N VAL A 157 -14.05 7.78 -8.23
CA VAL A 157 -13.93 6.34 -8.47
C VAL A 157 -14.46 6.13 -9.87
N ALA A 158 -13.55 6.03 -10.84
CA ALA A 158 -13.94 5.70 -12.20
C ALA A 158 -14.51 4.27 -12.23
N PRO A 159 -15.61 4.04 -12.92
CA PRO A 159 -16.09 2.69 -13.18
C PRO A 159 -15.00 1.93 -13.95
N TYR A 160 -14.56 0.83 -13.39
CA TYR A 160 -13.58 -0.03 -14.03
C TYR A 160 -14.27 -0.85 -15.12
N THR A 161 -13.88 -0.61 -16.34
CA THR A 161 -14.17 -1.51 -17.45
C THR A 161 -12.94 -2.37 -17.69
N PRO A 162 -12.97 -3.67 -17.35
CA PRO A 162 -11.83 -4.53 -17.61
C PRO A 162 -11.59 -4.59 -19.12
N LYS A 163 -10.50 -4.02 -19.58
CA LYS A 163 -9.99 -4.32 -20.92
C LYS A 163 -9.25 -5.64 -20.80
N PHE A 164 -9.95 -6.72 -21.08
CA PHE A 164 -9.28 -7.97 -21.35
C PHE A 164 -8.51 -7.80 -22.66
N ILE A 165 -7.21 -7.63 -22.57
CA ILE A 165 -6.33 -7.83 -23.71
C ILE A 165 -6.24 -9.33 -23.86
N GLY A 166 -6.90 -9.83 -24.88
CA GLY A 166 -6.91 -11.24 -25.25
C GLY A 166 -5.54 -11.78 -25.59
#